data_000afc9336304e956a3e7e234e4158ce
#
_entry.id   000afc9336304e956a3e7e234e4158ce
#
_cell.length_a   1.000
_cell.length_b   1.000
_cell.length_c   1.000
_cell.angle_alpha   90.00
_cell.angle_beta   90.00
_cell.angle_gamma   90.00
#
_symmetry.space_group_name_H-M   'P 1'
#
loop_
_entity.id
_entity.type
_entity.pdbx_description
1 polymer ?
#
loop_
_entity_poly.entity_id
_entity_poly.type
_entity_poly.pdbx_seq_one_letter_code
_entity_poly.pdbx_strand_id
1 'polypeptide(L)'
;MSEIVYEFEDILEQIQHTLATEDKQQFREIFFENHTYDQAQLYLSLTLEERKLAYQYLTPEEMAMVFELLEEDVEDVEEYLNEMDEAYASRMLAEMYSDNA
;
A
#
# COMPACT_ATOMS: atom_id res chain seq x y z
N MET A 1 18.04 12.23 12.96
CA MET A 1 17.49 12.31 13.69
C MET A 1 16.14 12.04 13.77
N SER A 2 15.58 12.38 14.73
CA SER A 2 14.23 12.01 14.95
C SER A 2 13.33 12.68 13.99
N GLU A 3 13.78 13.65 13.24
CA GLU A 3 12.88 14.31 12.33
C GLU A 3 12.37 13.37 11.25
N ILE A 4 13.21 12.49 10.74
CA ILE A 4 12.77 11.58 9.69
C ILE A 4 11.73 10.61 10.22
N VAL A 5 11.98 10.05 11.39
CA VAL A 5 11.04 9.11 11.95
C VAL A 5 9.75 9.83 12.29
N TYR A 6 9.84 11.07 12.79
CA TYR A 6 8.70 11.83 13.16
C TYR A 6 7.87 12.10 11.93
N GLU A 7 8.50 12.42 10.79
CA GLU A 7 7.77 12.67 9.58
C GLU A 7 7.01 11.43 9.12
N PHE A 8 7.63 10.27 9.21
CA PHE A 8 6.95 9.05 8.79
C PHE A 8 5.74 8.79 9.65
N GLU A 9 5.88 8.94 10.98
CA GLU A 9 4.77 8.68 11.86
C GLU A 9 3.65 9.68 11.63
N ASP A 10 4.00 10.91 11.30
CA ASP A 10 3.00 11.93 11.04
C ASP A 10 2.23 11.59 9.77
N ILE A 11 2.94 11.15 8.72
CA ILE A 11 2.29 10.78 7.49
C ILE A 11 1.40 9.56 7.71
N LEU A 12 1.87 8.60 8.51
CA LEU A 12 1.09 7.41 8.79
C LEU A 12 -0.21 7.79 9.50
N GLU A 13 -0.15 8.74 10.45
CA GLU A 13 -1.35 9.15 11.13
C GLU A 13 -2.32 9.83 10.17
N GLN A 14 -1.80 10.61 9.22
CA GLN A 14 -2.67 11.26 8.25
C GLN A 14 -3.32 10.21 7.35
N ILE A 15 -2.57 9.20 6.93
CA ILE A 15 -3.12 8.13 6.10
C ILE A 15 -4.20 7.39 6.87
N GLN A 16 -3.93 7.06 8.13
CA GLN A 16 -4.91 6.34 8.93
C GLN A 16 -6.17 7.17 9.14
N HIS A 17 -6.01 8.48 9.28
CA HIS A 17 -7.17 9.34 9.43
C HIS A 17 -8.04 9.34 8.18
N THR A 18 -7.42 9.35 6.98
CA THR A 18 -8.20 9.32 5.75
C THR A 18 -8.95 8.01 5.62
N LEU A 19 -8.36 6.90 6.12
CA LEU A 19 -9.04 5.62 6.07
C LEU A 19 -10.19 5.60 7.07
N ALA A 20 -9.99 6.17 8.26
CA ALA A 20 -11.03 6.20 9.26
C ALA A 20 -12.21 7.05 8.81
N THR A 21 -11.96 8.12 8.04
CA THR A 21 -13.03 8.98 7.58
C THR A 21 -13.48 8.59 6.17
N GLU A 22 -12.87 7.53 5.60
CA GLU A 22 -13.23 7.05 4.28
C GLU A 22 -13.08 8.14 3.23
N ASP A 23 -12.00 8.89 3.29
CA ASP A 23 -11.74 9.97 2.37
C ASP A 23 -10.76 9.47 1.31
N LYS A 24 -11.29 8.83 0.28
CA LYS A 24 -10.47 8.20 -0.74
C LYS A 24 -9.56 9.21 -1.44
N GLN A 25 -10.08 10.37 -1.78
CA GLN A 25 -9.30 11.33 -2.53
C GLN A 25 -8.10 11.81 -1.72
N GLN A 26 -8.32 12.11 -0.45
CA GLN A 26 -7.23 12.59 0.38
C GLN A 26 -6.22 11.48 0.63
N PHE A 27 -6.69 10.24 0.77
CA PHE A 27 -5.81 9.10 0.92
C PHE A 27 -4.88 9.03 -0.28
N ARG A 28 -5.44 9.12 -1.47
CA ARG A 28 -4.63 8.99 -2.68
C ARG A 28 -3.64 10.14 -2.80
N GLU A 29 -4.04 11.35 -2.44
CA GLU A 29 -3.15 12.49 -2.55
C GLU A 29 -1.94 12.32 -1.63
N ILE A 30 -2.17 11.93 -0.40
CA ILE A 30 -1.08 11.78 0.54
C ILE A 30 -0.22 10.59 0.15
N PHE A 31 -0.85 9.48 -0.21
CA PHE A 31 -0.13 8.26 -0.52
C PHE A 31 0.82 8.47 -1.71
N PHE A 32 0.34 9.14 -2.75
CA PHE A 32 1.14 9.31 -3.94
C PHE A 32 2.12 10.48 -3.88
N GLU A 33 2.11 11.23 -2.79
CA GLU A 33 3.12 12.24 -2.59
C GLU A 33 4.40 11.56 -2.12
N ASN A 34 4.32 10.32 -1.69
CA ASN A 34 5.48 9.63 -1.15
C ASN A 34 6.10 8.69 -2.18
N HIS A 35 7.39 8.40 -2.03
CA HIS A 35 8.06 7.47 -2.92
C HIS A 35 7.53 6.06 -2.70
N THR A 36 7.70 5.20 -3.66
CA THR A 36 7.16 3.84 -3.58
C THR A 36 7.69 3.09 -2.34
N TYR A 37 8.95 3.33 -1.99
CA TYR A 37 9.50 2.68 -0.80
C TYR A 37 8.72 3.11 0.45
N ASP A 38 8.42 4.40 0.57
CA ASP A 38 7.67 4.88 1.72
C ASP A 38 6.23 4.39 1.67
N GLN A 39 5.66 4.27 0.46
CA GLN A 39 4.32 3.72 0.32
C GLN A 39 4.28 2.29 0.85
N ALA A 40 5.33 1.49 0.57
CA ALA A 40 5.39 0.12 1.06
C ALA A 40 5.47 0.11 2.59
N GLN A 41 6.24 1.01 3.18
CA GLN A 41 6.36 1.07 4.62
C GLN A 41 5.03 1.50 5.27
N LEU A 42 4.31 2.44 4.65
CA LEU A 42 3.02 2.85 5.15
C LEU A 42 2.05 1.67 5.10
N TYR A 43 2.06 0.94 3.99
CA TYR A 43 1.17 -0.20 3.81
C TYR A 43 1.43 -1.26 4.91
N LEU A 44 2.71 -1.54 5.17
CA LEU A 44 3.05 -2.54 6.18
C LEU A 44 2.64 -2.11 7.59
N SER A 45 2.49 -0.80 7.81
CA SER A 45 2.13 -0.30 9.12
C SER A 45 0.62 -0.26 9.34
N LEU A 46 -0.17 -0.54 8.31
CA LEU A 46 -1.63 -0.49 8.47
C LEU A 46 -2.17 -1.77 9.08
N THR A 47 -3.33 -1.68 9.73
CA THR A 47 -3.97 -2.87 10.26
C THR A 47 -4.70 -3.55 9.11
N LEU A 48 -5.18 -4.78 9.34
CA LEU A 48 -5.89 -5.51 8.31
C LEU A 48 -7.09 -4.72 7.79
N GLU A 49 -7.86 -4.11 8.69
CA GLU A 49 -9.03 -3.40 8.24
C GLU A 49 -8.67 -2.16 7.44
N GLU A 50 -7.57 -1.52 7.82
CA GLU A 50 -7.13 -0.35 7.08
C GLU A 50 -6.63 -0.78 5.71
N ARG A 51 -5.95 -1.93 5.61
CA ARG A 51 -5.49 -2.41 4.32
C ARG A 51 -6.65 -2.75 3.40
N LYS A 52 -7.72 -3.30 3.97
CA LYS A 52 -8.88 -3.65 3.15
C LYS A 52 -9.46 -2.41 2.48
N LEU A 53 -9.47 -1.29 3.18
CA LEU A 53 -9.94 -0.05 2.56
C LEU A 53 -8.93 0.44 1.54
N ALA A 54 -7.65 0.27 1.80
CA ALA A 54 -6.63 0.70 0.86
C ALA A 54 -6.77 -0.04 -0.47
N TYR A 55 -7.17 -1.33 -0.43
CA TYR A 55 -7.36 -2.07 -1.67
C TYR A 55 -8.53 -1.51 -2.47
N GLN A 56 -9.47 -0.85 -1.82
CA GLN A 56 -10.57 -0.24 -2.54
C GLN A 56 -10.16 1.10 -3.11
N TYR A 57 -9.15 1.74 -2.54
CA TYR A 57 -8.74 3.07 -2.97
C TYR A 57 -7.58 3.03 -3.98
N LEU A 58 -6.85 1.93 -4.05
CA LEU A 58 -5.73 1.80 -4.98
C LEU A 58 -6.08 0.75 -6.02
N THR A 59 -5.71 0.99 -7.27
CA THR A 59 -5.99 0.00 -8.30
C THR A 59 -4.98 -1.13 -8.18
N PRO A 60 -5.27 -2.31 -8.74
CA PRO A 60 -4.30 -3.40 -8.71
C PRO A 60 -2.97 -3.02 -9.35
N GLU A 61 -3.02 -2.20 -10.40
CA GLU A 61 -1.80 -1.76 -11.07
C GLU A 61 -0.97 -0.87 -10.15
N GLU A 62 -1.63 -0.04 -9.35
CA GLU A 62 -0.91 0.81 -8.40
C GLU A 62 -0.33 -0.02 -7.27
N MET A 63 -1.09 -1.01 -6.80
CA MET A 63 -0.61 -1.84 -5.71
C MET A 63 0.55 -2.72 -6.16
N ALA A 64 0.60 -3.06 -7.46
CA ALA A 64 1.69 -3.88 -7.97
C ALA A 64 3.04 -3.22 -7.73
N MET A 65 3.12 -1.90 -7.86
CA MET A 65 4.38 -1.20 -7.66
C MET A 65 4.83 -1.32 -6.21
N VAL A 66 3.89 -1.28 -5.28
CA VAL A 66 4.20 -1.41 -3.86
C VAL A 66 4.61 -2.85 -3.57
N PHE A 67 3.88 -3.82 -4.13
CA PHE A 67 4.13 -5.21 -3.84
C PHE A 67 5.47 -5.69 -4.40
N GLU A 68 5.97 -5.10 -5.47
CA GLU A 68 7.27 -5.48 -5.98
C GLU A 68 8.35 -5.21 -4.93
N LEU A 69 8.21 -4.12 -4.18
CA LEU A 69 9.17 -3.84 -3.14
C LEU A 69 8.98 -4.77 -1.95
N LEU A 70 7.74 -5.15 -1.66
CA LEU A 70 7.49 -6.03 -0.53
C LEU A 70 8.10 -7.41 -0.79
N GLU A 71 8.06 -7.89 -2.04
CA GLU A 71 8.60 -9.20 -2.33
C GLU A 71 10.10 -9.25 -2.04
N GLU A 72 10.78 -8.12 -2.13
CA GLU A 72 12.20 -8.12 -1.86
C GLU A 72 12.51 -8.08 -0.38
N ASP A 73 11.69 -7.41 0.41
CA ASP A 73 11.97 -7.19 1.80
C ASP A 73 11.17 -8.04 2.78
N VAL A 74 10.03 -8.56 2.39
CA VAL A 74 9.14 -9.29 3.29
C VAL A 74 9.05 -10.72 2.83
N GLU A 75 9.37 -11.66 3.70
CA GLU A 75 9.38 -13.04 3.30
C GLU A 75 8.02 -13.61 3.05
N ASP A 76 7.02 -13.21 3.79
CA ASP A 76 5.73 -13.84 3.70
C ASP A 76 4.70 -12.89 3.14
N VAL A 77 4.72 -12.62 1.85
CA VAL A 77 3.71 -11.74 1.28
C VAL A 77 2.44 -12.51 0.99
N GLU A 78 2.43 -13.84 1.15
CA GLU A 78 1.23 -14.58 0.87
C GLU A 78 0.09 -14.18 1.78
N GLU A 79 0.37 -13.76 3.00
CA GLU A 79 -0.68 -13.33 3.89
C GLU A 79 -1.42 -12.15 3.30
N TYR A 80 -0.69 -11.23 2.68
CA TYR A 80 -1.33 -10.06 2.10
C TYR A 80 -2.11 -10.43 0.84
N LEU A 81 -1.59 -11.38 0.08
CA LEU A 81 -2.32 -11.81 -1.11
C LEU A 81 -3.63 -12.47 -0.72
N ASN A 82 -3.61 -13.25 0.36
CA ASN A 82 -4.80 -13.97 0.77
C ASN A 82 -5.90 -13.06 1.32
N GLU A 83 -5.56 -11.86 1.74
CA GLU A 83 -6.59 -10.98 2.25
C GLU A 83 -7.21 -10.17 1.12
N MET A 84 -6.66 -10.21 -0.09
CA MET A 84 -7.21 -9.46 -1.21
C MET A 84 -8.28 -10.27 -1.90
N ASP A 85 -9.17 -9.55 -2.61
CA ASP A 85 -10.14 -10.21 -3.47
C ASP A 85 -9.36 -10.94 -4.55
N GLU A 86 -9.83 -12.09 -4.97
CA GLU A 86 -9.12 -12.92 -5.93
C GLU A 86 -8.89 -12.18 -7.26
N ALA A 87 -9.88 -11.47 -7.74
CA ALA A 87 -9.73 -10.75 -9.01
C ALA A 87 -8.70 -9.63 -8.86
N TYR A 88 -8.69 -8.97 -7.72
CA TYR A 88 -7.76 -7.88 -7.46
C TYR A 88 -6.33 -8.46 -7.43
N ALA A 89 -6.13 -9.54 -6.70
CA ALA A 89 -4.81 -10.13 -6.57
C ALA A 89 -4.31 -10.64 -7.93
N SER A 90 -5.21 -11.23 -8.72
CA SER A 90 -4.81 -11.75 -10.02
C SER A 90 -4.36 -10.63 -10.94
N ARG A 91 -5.06 -9.50 -10.93
CA ARG A 91 -4.67 -8.40 -11.80
C ARG A 91 -3.36 -7.78 -11.33
N MET A 92 -3.17 -7.68 -10.02
CA MET A 92 -1.95 -7.12 -9.49
C MET A 92 -0.77 -8.00 -9.86
N LEU A 93 -0.89 -9.32 -9.71
CA LEU A 93 0.18 -10.23 -10.04
C LEU A 93 0.48 -10.20 -11.54
N ALA A 94 -0.56 -10.11 -12.36
CA ALA A 94 -0.35 -10.04 -13.80
C ALA A 94 0.46 -8.80 -14.16
N GLU A 95 0.19 -7.69 -13.47
CA GLU A 95 0.90 -6.46 -13.75
C GLU A 95 2.37 -6.61 -13.32
N MET A 96 2.62 -7.27 -12.19
CA MET A 96 3.96 -7.42 -11.67
C MET A 96 4.83 -8.27 -12.59
N TYR A 97 4.23 -9.28 -13.22
CA TYR A 97 5.01 -10.20 -14.05
C TYR A 97 4.82 -10.03 -15.54
N SER A 98 4.28 -8.90 -15.96
CA SER A 98 4.01 -8.75 -17.37
C SER A 98 5.04 -7.91 -18.06
N ASP A 99 6.07 -7.57 -17.42
CA ASP A 99 6.89 -6.61 -17.95
C ASP A 99 7.78 -7.04 -18.97
N ASN A 100 8.15 -8.15 -19.10
CA ASN A 100 9.03 -8.53 -19.92
C ASN A 100 8.65 -8.41 -21.21
N ALA A 101 7.79 -7.91 -21.38
CA ALA A 101 7.31 -7.82 -22.70
C ALA A 101 8.33 -7.34 -23.60
#